data_96108a5f42ab4c1c537f9cb0c1f815bf
#
_entry.id   96108a5f42ab4c1c537f9cb0c1f815bf
#
_cell.length_a   1.000
_cell.length_b   1.000
_cell.length_c   1.000
_cell.angle_alpha   90.00
_cell.angle_beta   90.00
_cell.angle_gamma   90.00
#
_symmetry.space_group_name_H-M   'P 1'
#
loop_
_entity.id
_entity.type
_entity.pdbx_description
1 polymer ?
#
loop_
_entity_poly.entity_id
_entity_poly.type
_entity_poly.pdbx_seq_one_letter_code
_entity_poly.pdbx_strand_id
1 'polypeptide(L)'
;GHSALDSEIEKIEKADNISYAEKQKLAIKTAVNKGILILTGGPGTGKTTTLKGILRLFQSEGLDISLAAPTGRAAKRMTELTGKEAKTIHRLLEVEWDEHDRPTFKRNIRNPLECEALILDELSMVDISLFASLLNALPLGCRLIMLGDSDQLPPVGAGNVLHDLIESRLLPVVELKEVFRQSMGSLIVTNAHRICLLYTSPSPRDSTSSR
;
A
#
# COMPACT_ATOMS: atom_id res chain seq x y z
N GLY A 1 24.97 8.63 8.05
CA GLY A 1 25.48 7.39 8.62
C GLY A 1 24.55 6.23 8.37
N HIS A 2 25.12 5.07 8.11
CA HIS A 2 24.38 3.84 7.85
C HIS A 2 23.72 3.38 9.16
N SER A 3 22.41 3.35 9.20
CA SER A 3 21.65 2.97 10.40
C SER A 3 21.39 1.46 10.44
N ALA A 4 20.97 0.95 11.62
CA ALA A 4 20.54 -0.43 11.76
C ALA A 4 19.36 -0.75 10.82
N LEU A 5 18.48 0.22 10.61
CA LEU A 5 17.36 0.08 9.69
C LEU A 5 17.82 -0.03 8.24
N ASP A 6 18.82 0.74 7.83
CA ASP A 6 19.41 0.60 6.49
C ASP A 6 19.95 -0.81 6.26
N SER A 7 20.61 -1.38 7.28
CA SER A 7 21.13 -2.75 7.21
C SER A 7 20.01 -3.78 7.08
N GLU A 8 18.89 -3.59 7.80
CA GLU A 8 17.75 -4.49 7.69
C GLU A 8 17.09 -4.41 6.32
N ILE A 9 16.97 -3.21 5.75
CA ILE A 9 16.44 -3.01 4.40
C ILE A 9 17.33 -3.73 3.38
N GLU A 10 18.65 -3.59 3.51
CA GLU A 10 19.59 -4.28 2.62
C GLU A 10 19.48 -5.80 2.71
N LYS A 11 19.24 -6.34 3.90
CA LYS A 11 19.03 -7.78 4.08
C LYS A 11 17.78 -8.25 3.35
N ILE A 12 16.71 -7.48 3.40
CA ILE A 12 15.46 -7.79 2.68
C ILE A 12 15.70 -7.71 1.18
N GLU A 13 16.39 -6.67 0.71
CA GLU A 13 16.73 -6.54 -0.70
C GLU A 13 17.50 -7.76 -1.22
N LYS A 14 18.46 -8.24 -0.45
CA LYS A 14 19.24 -9.45 -0.81
C LYS A 14 18.38 -10.71 -0.77
N ALA A 15 17.58 -10.87 0.29
CA ALA A 15 16.75 -12.06 0.46
C ALA A 15 15.69 -12.19 -0.64
N ASP A 16 15.09 -11.09 -1.04
CA ASP A 16 14.02 -11.08 -2.04
C ASP A 16 14.53 -10.77 -3.45
N ASN A 17 15.83 -10.59 -3.61
CA ASN A 17 16.48 -10.25 -4.89
C ASN A 17 15.85 -9.03 -5.56
N ILE A 18 15.67 -7.97 -4.80
CA ILE A 18 15.08 -6.71 -5.25
C ILE A 18 15.98 -5.55 -4.84
N SER A 19 15.74 -4.40 -5.45
CA SER A 19 16.36 -3.14 -5.07
C SER A 19 15.28 -2.08 -4.95
N TYR A 20 15.11 -1.52 -3.77
CA TYR A 20 14.14 -0.46 -3.54
C TYR A 20 14.64 0.87 -4.12
N ALA A 21 13.77 1.60 -4.78
CA ALA A 21 14.01 2.99 -5.16
C ALA A 21 14.05 3.87 -3.91
N GLU A 22 14.61 5.06 -4.05
CA GLU A 22 14.77 5.97 -2.90
C GLU A 22 13.45 6.30 -2.20
N LYS A 23 12.37 6.53 -2.96
CA LYS A 23 11.06 6.80 -2.38
C LYS A 23 10.45 5.58 -1.68
N GLN A 24 10.73 4.38 -2.18
CA GLN A 24 10.31 3.16 -1.52
C GLN A 24 11.04 3.00 -0.16
N LYS A 25 12.34 3.25 -0.14
CA LYS A 25 13.12 3.25 1.10
C LYS A 25 12.60 4.31 2.07
N LEU A 26 12.28 5.50 1.57
CA LEU A 26 11.70 6.57 2.39
C LEU A 26 10.37 6.13 3.02
N ALA A 27 9.50 5.48 2.25
CA ALA A 27 8.23 4.97 2.77
C ALA A 27 8.45 3.92 3.86
N ILE A 28 9.35 2.98 3.62
CA ILE A 28 9.67 1.93 4.60
C ILE A 28 10.23 2.54 5.89
N LYS A 29 11.19 3.44 5.78
CA LYS A 29 11.77 4.12 6.93
C LYS A 29 10.75 4.96 7.70
N THR A 30 9.88 5.66 6.99
CA THR A 30 8.81 6.45 7.59
C THR A 30 7.84 5.57 8.37
N ALA A 31 7.42 4.44 7.77
CA ALA A 31 6.52 3.50 8.42
C ALA A 31 7.12 2.97 9.74
N VAL A 32 8.38 2.61 9.73
CA VAL A 32 9.06 2.06 10.91
C VAL A 32 9.33 3.14 11.95
N ASN A 33 9.86 4.30 11.54
CA ASN A 33 10.29 5.33 12.47
C ASN A 33 9.15 6.16 13.04
N LYS A 34 8.15 6.48 12.22
CA LYS A 34 7.02 7.34 12.64
C LYS A 34 5.77 6.54 13.02
N GLY A 35 5.65 5.31 12.58
CA GLY A 35 4.50 4.49 12.88
C GLY A 35 3.19 4.93 12.19
N ILE A 36 3.25 5.90 11.30
CA ILE A 36 2.11 6.34 10.51
C ILE A 36 2.60 6.78 9.14
N LEU A 37 1.88 6.36 8.10
CA LEU A 37 2.25 6.67 6.72
C LEU A 37 1.03 6.57 5.82
N ILE A 38 0.91 7.51 4.89
CA ILE A 38 0.03 7.41 3.73
C ILE A 38 0.92 7.14 2.53
N LEU A 39 0.74 5.97 1.92
CA LEU A 39 1.49 5.55 0.74
C LEU A 39 0.56 5.59 -0.47
N THR A 40 0.84 6.49 -1.40
CA THR A 40 0.03 6.63 -2.61
C THR A 40 0.83 6.18 -3.83
N GLY A 41 0.12 5.76 -4.84
CA GLY A 41 0.69 5.34 -6.10
C GLY A 41 -0.29 4.49 -6.88
N GLY A 42 -0.28 4.66 -8.18
CA GLY A 42 -1.11 3.89 -9.09
C GLY A 42 -0.51 2.51 -9.41
N PRO A 43 -1.10 1.81 -10.38
CA PRO A 43 -0.57 0.54 -10.85
C PRO A 43 0.86 0.68 -11.38
N GLY A 44 1.72 -0.27 -11.07
CA GLY A 44 3.09 -0.30 -11.57
C GLY A 44 4.06 0.67 -10.91
N THR A 45 3.71 1.27 -9.78
CA THR A 45 4.58 2.20 -9.06
C THR A 45 5.45 1.55 -8.00
N GLY A 46 5.25 0.27 -7.72
CA GLY A 46 5.97 -0.45 -6.68
C GLY A 46 5.35 -0.36 -5.29
N LYS A 47 4.10 0.05 -5.21
CA LYS A 47 3.37 0.18 -3.94
C LYS A 47 3.27 -1.17 -3.21
N THR A 48 2.93 -2.23 -3.91
CA THR A 48 2.85 -3.58 -3.34
C THR A 48 4.19 -4.08 -2.83
N THR A 49 5.25 -3.87 -3.59
CA THR A 49 6.61 -4.26 -3.21
C THR A 49 7.05 -3.51 -1.95
N THR A 50 6.73 -2.23 -1.86
CA THR A 50 7.01 -1.40 -0.69
C THR A 50 6.24 -1.89 0.53
N LEU A 51 4.95 -2.22 0.35
CA LEU A 51 4.12 -2.77 1.41
C LEU A 51 4.71 -4.07 1.96
N LYS A 52 5.14 -4.97 1.09
CA LYS A 52 5.78 -6.23 1.51
C LYS A 52 7.03 -5.99 2.33
N GLY A 53 7.81 -4.98 1.99
CA GLY A 53 8.99 -4.57 2.77
C GLY A 53 8.61 -4.08 4.16
N ILE A 54 7.58 -3.25 4.27
CA ILE A 54 7.07 -2.77 5.56
C ILE A 54 6.58 -3.96 6.41
N LEU A 55 5.82 -4.87 5.81
CA LEU A 55 5.35 -6.08 6.48
C LEU A 55 6.51 -6.93 7.02
N ARG A 56 7.54 -7.14 6.22
CA ARG A 56 8.73 -7.90 6.63
C ARG A 56 9.38 -7.28 7.87
N LEU A 57 9.52 -5.97 7.90
CA LEU A 57 10.12 -5.27 9.03
C LEU A 57 9.24 -5.33 10.27
N PHE A 58 7.94 -5.14 10.12
CA PHE A 58 7.00 -5.25 11.23
C PHE A 58 6.99 -6.67 11.81
N GLN A 59 7.02 -7.68 10.96
CA GLN A 59 7.12 -9.07 11.37
C GLN A 59 8.42 -9.35 12.11
N SER A 60 9.53 -8.80 11.65
CA SER A 60 10.83 -8.97 12.32
C SER A 60 10.86 -8.32 13.71
N GLU A 61 10.07 -7.28 13.92
CA GLU A 61 9.88 -6.66 15.23
C GLU A 61 8.92 -7.42 16.13
N GLY A 62 8.30 -8.49 15.63
CA GLY A 62 7.34 -9.30 16.39
C GLY A 62 5.98 -8.64 16.58
N LEU A 63 5.62 -7.67 15.72
CA LEU A 63 4.35 -6.98 15.85
C LEU A 63 3.18 -7.84 15.42
N ASP A 64 2.06 -7.72 16.13
CA ASP A 64 0.79 -8.29 15.72
C ASP A 64 0.14 -7.37 14.68
N ILE A 65 0.06 -7.83 13.45
CA ILE A 65 -0.34 -7.04 12.29
C ILE A 65 -1.72 -7.47 11.82
N SER A 66 -2.61 -6.49 11.62
CA SER A 66 -3.88 -6.69 10.94
C SER A 66 -3.89 -5.98 9.60
N LEU A 67 -4.50 -6.62 8.61
CA LEU A 67 -4.68 -6.08 7.27
C LEU A 67 -6.18 -5.88 7.02
N ALA A 68 -6.54 -4.73 6.48
CA ALA A 68 -7.94 -4.42 6.20
C ALA A 68 -8.11 -3.64 4.90
N ALA A 69 -9.29 -3.76 4.32
CA ALA A 69 -9.69 -3.05 3.13
C ALA A 69 -11.20 -2.77 3.18
N PRO A 70 -11.71 -1.77 2.45
CA PRO A 70 -13.13 -1.42 2.53
C PRO A 70 -14.08 -2.44 1.90
N THR A 71 -13.61 -3.27 0.97
CA THR A 71 -14.43 -4.24 0.26
C THR A 71 -13.86 -5.65 0.36
N GLY A 72 -14.72 -6.66 0.23
CA GLY A 72 -14.29 -8.05 0.20
C GLY A 72 -13.31 -8.35 -0.93
N ARG A 73 -13.52 -7.73 -2.08
CA ARG A 73 -12.65 -7.89 -3.25
C ARG A 73 -11.25 -7.33 -2.98
N ALA A 74 -11.17 -6.14 -2.41
CA ALA A 74 -9.90 -5.53 -2.04
C ALA A 74 -9.19 -6.32 -0.94
N ALA A 75 -9.93 -6.81 0.06
CA ALA A 75 -9.38 -7.64 1.12
C ALA A 75 -8.80 -8.96 0.57
N LYS A 76 -9.53 -9.61 -0.33
CA LYS A 76 -9.06 -10.84 -0.99
C LYS A 76 -7.78 -10.59 -1.78
N ARG A 77 -7.74 -9.51 -2.54
CA ARG A 77 -6.54 -9.14 -3.30
C ARG A 77 -5.36 -8.90 -2.38
N MET A 78 -5.57 -8.21 -1.27
CA MET A 78 -4.53 -7.95 -0.28
C MET A 78 -3.99 -9.26 0.32
N THR A 79 -4.87 -10.21 0.61
CA THR A 79 -4.49 -11.54 1.08
C THR A 79 -3.62 -12.27 0.05
N GLU A 80 -4.03 -12.24 -1.20
CA GLU A 80 -3.27 -12.89 -2.29
C GLU A 80 -1.88 -12.28 -2.49
N LEU A 81 -1.80 -10.95 -2.43
CA LEU A 81 -0.54 -10.23 -2.65
C LEU A 81 0.43 -10.35 -1.47
N THR A 82 -0.06 -10.42 -0.26
CA THR A 82 0.78 -10.40 0.95
C THR A 82 1.00 -11.79 1.57
N GLY A 83 0.14 -12.75 1.23
CA GLY A 83 0.13 -14.07 1.87
C GLY A 83 -0.41 -14.07 3.30
N LYS A 84 -0.92 -12.93 3.78
CA LYS A 84 -1.48 -12.78 5.12
C LYS A 84 -2.97 -12.44 5.00
N GLU A 85 -3.80 -13.06 5.85
CA GLU A 85 -5.24 -12.83 5.80
C GLU A 85 -5.59 -11.36 6.03
N ALA A 86 -6.31 -10.76 5.09
CA ALA A 86 -6.89 -9.43 5.21
C ALA A 86 -8.41 -9.56 5.35
N LYS A 87 -8.99 -8.65 6.12
CA LYS A 87 -10.44 -8.58 6.34
C LYS A 87 -10.99 -7.28 5.80
N THR A 88 -12.29 -7.24 5.55
CA THR A 88 -12.95 -5.95 5.37
C THR A 88 -12.91 -5.16 6.67
N ILE A 89 -12.99 -3.84 6.57
CA ILE A 89 -13.03 -2.99 7.77
C ILE A 89 -14.24 -3.37 8.64
N HIS A 90 -15.39 -3.61 8.02
CA HIS A 90 -16.60 -4.03 8.75
C HIS A 90 -16.37 -5.31 9.54
N ARG A 91 -15.75 -6.30 8.92
CA ARG A 91 -15.44 -7.57 9.59
C ARG A 91 -14.38 -7.40 10.69
N LEU A 92 -13.36 -6.59 10.44
CA LEU A 92 -12.34 -6.29 11.42
C LEU A 92 -12.95 -5.67 12.68
N LEU A 93 -13.89 -4.75 12.51
CA LEU A 93 -14.58 -4.06 13.58
C LEU A 93 -15.73 -4.88 14.20
N GLU A 94 -15.93 -6.11 13.72
CA GLU A 94 -16.97 -7.01 14.20
C GLU A 94 -18.36 -6.37 14.12
N VAL A 95 -18.76 -6.05 12.89
CA VAL A 95 -20.02 -5.36 12.62
C VAL A 95 -21.25 -6.17 13.05
N GLU A 96 -22.19 -5.49 13.66
CA GLU A 96 -23.54 -5.97 13.89
C GLU A 96 -24.52 -5.00 13.23
N TRP A 97 -25.60 -5.51 12.67
CA TRP A 97 -26.61 -4.69 12.02
C TRP A 97 -27.82 -4.54 12.94
N ASP A 98 -28.27 -3.31 13.16
CA ASP A 98 -29.45 -3.04 13.96
C ASP A 98 -30.76 -3.32 13.19
N GLU A 99 -31.90 -3.09 13.84
CA GLU A 99 -33.22 -3.30 13.25
C GLU A 99 -33.50 -2.45 12.00
N HIS A 100 -32.72 -1.39 11.82
CA HIS A 100 -32.86 -0.46 10.69
C HIS A 100 -31.72 -0.61 9.67
N ASP A 101 -31.02 -1.77 9.67
CA ASP A 101 -29.87 -2.06 8.80
C ASP A 101 -28.74 -1.06 8.94
N ARG A 102 -28.57 -0.47 10.12
CA ARG A 102 -27.43 0.42 10.41
C ARG A 102 -26.32 -0.38 11.09
N PRO A 103 -25.05 -0.12 10.69
CA PRO A 103 -23.94 -0.84 11.29
C PRO A 103 -23.63 -0.31 12.70
N THR A 104 -23.38 -1.23 13.62
CA THR A 104 -22.78 -0.99 14.92
C THR A 104 -21.56 -1.88 15.03
N PHE A 105 -20.54 -1.43 15.74
CA PHE A 105 -19.26 -2.14 15.81
C PHE A 105 -18.94 -2.55 17.23
N LYS A 106 -18.64 -3.85 17.42
CA LYS A 106 -18.19 -4.37 18.72
C LYS A 106 -16.80 -3.85 19.07
N ARG A 107 -15.95 -3.63 18.08
CA ARG A 107 -14.67 -2.97 18.26
C ARG A 107 -14.84 -1.48 18.15
N ASN A 108 -14.49 -0.76 19.20
CA ASN A 108 -14.70 0.67 19.37
C ASN A 108 -13.75 1.21 20.45
N ILE A 109 -13.94 2.46 20.86
CA ILE A 109 -13.05 3.09 21.87
C ILE A 109 -13.04 2.36 23.21
N ARG A 110 -14.13 1.70 23.58
CA ARG A 110 -14.24 0.93 24.84
C ARG A 110 -13.78 -0.51 24.71
N ASN A 111 -13.67 -1.01 23.50
CA ASN A 111 -13.23 -2.36 23.19
C ASN A 111 -12.34 -2.30 21.94
N PRO A 112 -11.11 -1.77 22.07
CA PRO A 112 -10.25 -1.55 20.92
C PRO A 112 -9.77 -2.87 20.30
N LEU A 113 -9.29 -2.73 19.07
CA LEU A 113 -8.57 -3.80 18.38
C LEU A 113 -7.32 -4.16 19.17
N GLU A 114 -6.85 -5.39 19.02
CA GLU A 114 -5.68 -5.87 19.73
C GLU A 114 -4.40 -5.84 18.92
N CYS A 115 -4.46 -5.40 17.66
CA CYS A 115 -3.30 -5.34 16.80
C CYS A 115 -2.33 -4.23 17.19
N GLU A 116 -1.06 -4.44 16.88
CA GLU A 116 0.01 -3.48 17.11
C GLU A 116 0.34 -2.66 15.86
N ALA A 117 -0.08 -3.15 14.71
CA ALA A 117 0.00 -2.45 13.43
C ALA A 117 -1.24 -2.78 12.60
N LEU A 118 -1.78 -1.77 11.95
CA LEU A 118 -2.88 -1.93 11.00
C LEU A 118 -2.44 -1.39 9.65
N ILE A 119 -2.63 -2.20 8.62
CA ILE A 119 -2.41 -1.79 7.25
C ILE A 119 -3.76 -1.74 6.55
N LEU A 120 -4.12 -0.57 6.07
CA LEU A 120 -5.40 -0.28 5.44
C LEU A 120 -5.18 0.03 3.96
N ASP A 121 -5.72 -0.81 3.09
CA ASP A 121 -5.64 -0.59 1.64
C ASP A 121 -6.91 0.05 1.09
N GLU A 122 -6.83 0.56 -0.13
CA GLU A 122 -7.94 1.20 -0.85
C GLU A 122 -8.59 2.34 -0.06
N LEU A 123 -7.76 3.19 0.55
CA LEU A 123 -8.24 4.29 1.40
C LEU A 123 -9.17 5.25 0.64
N SER A 124 -9.00 5.39 -0.68
CA SER A 124 -9.87 6.22 -1.51
C SER A 124 -11.33 5.77 -1.52
N MET A 125 -11.59 4.51 -1.17
CA MET A 125 -12.94 3.93 -1.13
C MET A 125 -13.56 3.92 0.27
N VAL A 126 -12.87 4.46 1.26
CA VAL A 126 -13.35 4.49 2.65
C VAL A 126 -14.07 5.81 2.90
N ASP A 127 -15.32 5.75 3.39
CA ASP A 127 -16.04 6.96 3.77
C ASP A 127 -15.59 7.47 5.15
N ILE A 128 -15.90 8.74 5.43
CA ILE A 128 -15.48 9.41 6.66
C ILE A 128 -16.02 8.71 7.90
N SER A 129 -17.28 8.27 7.87
CA SER A 129 -17.92 7.63 9.01
C SER A 129 -17.23 6.31 9.37
N LEU A 130 -16.96 5.48 8.38
CA LEU A 130 -16.27 4.22 8.57
C LEU A 130 -14.83 4.44 9.05
N PHE A 131 -14.15 5.44 8.48
CA PHE A 131 -12.80 5.79 8.89
C PHE A 131 -12.75 6.26 10.34
N ALA A 132 -13.70 7.09 10.75
CA ALA A 132 -13.81 7.54 12.15
C ALA A 132 -14.04 6.36 13.10
N SER A 133 -14.90 5.42 12.73
CA SER A 133 -15.13 4.21 13.52
C SER A 133 -13.87 3.37 13.65
N LEU A 134 -13.10 3.25 12.58
CA LEU A 134 -11.83 2.53 12.58
C LEU A 134 -10.82 3.19 13.51
N LEU A 135 -10.65 4.51 13.41
CA LEU A 135 -9.73 5.26 14.26
C LEU A 135 -10.10 5.14 15.75
N ASN A 136 -11.38 5.16 16.07
CA ASN A 136 -11.85 5.00 17.44
C ASN A 136 -11.51 3.61 17.99
N ALA A 137 -11.43 2.61 17.15
CA ALA A 137 -11.11 1.24 17.56
C ALA A 137 -9.61 0.94 17.61
N LEU A 138 -8.76 1.84 17.13
CA LEU A 138 -7.31 1.62 17.17
C LEU A 138 -6.79 1.76 18.59
N PRO A 139 -5.98 0.79 19.07
CA PRO A 139 -5.33 0.93 20.36
C PRO A 139 -4.25 2.01 20.33
N LEU A 140 -3.94 2.57 21.49
CA LEU A 140 -2.85 3.53 21.61
C LEU A 140 -1.53 2.90 21.17
N GLY A 141 -0.78 3.65 20.38
CA GLY A 141 0.52 3.19 19.88
C GLY A 141 0.45 2.24 18.71
N CYS A 142 -0.75 1.90 18.22
CA CYS A 142 -0.88 1.09 17.03
C CYS A 142 -0.33 1.84 15.80
N ARG A 143 0.53 1.18 15.07
CA ARG A 143 1.04 1.72 13.82
C ARG A 143 -0.05 1.66 12.76
N LEU A 144 -0.15 2.70 11.94
CA LEU A 144 -1.18 2.81 10.91
C LEU A 144 -0.56 3.14 9.57
N ILE A 145 -0.60 2.19 8.65
CA ILE A 145 -0.11 2.34 7.29
C ILE A 145 -1.31 2.31 6.36
N MET A 146 -1.50 3.39 5.62
CA MET A 146 -2.65 3.57 4.74
C MET A 146 -2.18 3.65 3.30
N LEU A 147 -2.82 2.84 2.45
CA LEU A 147 -2.51 2.81 1.02
C LEU A 147 -3.71 3.29 0.23
N GLY A 148 -3.43 4.01 -0.83
CA GLY A 148 -4.47 4.47 -1.74
C GLY A 148 -3.88 4.98 -3.04
N ASP A 149 -4.75 5.11 -4.03
CA ASP A 149 -4.41 5.74 -5.29
C ASP A 149 -5.15 7.07 -5.35
N SER A 150 -4.40 8.17 -5.27
CA SER A 150 -4.97 9.52 -5.27
C SER A 150 -5.64 9.88 -6.59
N ASP A 151 -5.35 9.14 -7.66
CA ASP A 151 -5.95 9.35 -8.98
C ASP A 151 -7.28 8.61 -9.15
N GLN A 152 -7.66 7.72 -8.21
CA GLN A 152 -8.94 7.04 -8.25
C GLN A 152 -10.08 7.97 -7.87
N LEU A 153 -11.27 7.65 -8.39
CA LEU A 153 -12.48 8.40 -8.08
C LEU A 153 -12.82 8.31 -6.59
N PRO A 154 -13.29 9.42 -5.98
CA PRO A 154 -13.71 9.38 -4.59
C PRO A 154 -14.93 8.49 -4.39
N PRO A 155 -15.17 8.01 -3.14
CA PRO A 155 -16.35 7.23 -2.85
C PRO A 155 -17.63 8.03 -3.08
N VAL A 156 -18.70 7.32 -3.42
CA VAL A 156 -20.03 7.91 -3.52
C VAL A 156 -20.49 8.25 -2.11
N GLY A 157 -20.66 9.54 -1.82
CA GLY A 157 -21.05 10.04 -0.50
C GLY A 157 -20.22 11.22 -0.05
N ALA A 158 -20.37 11.58 1.20
CA ALA A 158 -19.69 12.73 1.77
C ALA A 158 -18.21 12.44 2.05
N GLY A 159 -17.34 13.25 1.47
CA GLY A 159 -15.93 13.31 1.80
C GLY A 159 -15.07 12.33 1.01
N ASN A 160 -13.82 12.69 0.90
CA ASN A 160 -12.75 11.84 0.35
C ASN A 160 -11.64 11.80 1.40
N VAL A 161 -11.62 10.72 2.18
CA VAL A 161 -10.68 10.58 3.31
C VAL A 161 -9.23 10.68 2.85
N LEU A 162 -8.88 9.99 1.77
CA LEU A 162 -7.52 10.02 1.25
C LEU A 162 -7.11 11.45 0.85
N HIS A 163 -7.95 12.11 0.07
CA HIS A 163 -7.69 13.47 -0.38
C HIS A 163 -7.56 14.44 0.80
N ASP A 164 -8.49 14.37 1.72
CA ASP A 164 -8.53 15.27 2.89
C ASP A 164 -7.32 15.06 3.80
N LEU A 165 -6.90 13.82 4.00
CA LEU A 165 -5.71 13.53 4.80
C LEU A 165 -4.42 14.04 4.14
N ILE A 166 -4.31 13.89 2.83
CA ILE A 166 -3.16 14.42 2.07
C ILE A 166 -3.15 15.95 2.13
N GLU A 167 -4.28 16.59 1.88
CA GLU A 167 -4.42 18.04 1.88
C GLU A 167 -4.14 18.64 3.26
N SER A 168 -4.45 17.92 4.33
CA SER A 168 -4.21 18.40 5.69
C SER A 168 -2.74 18.63 6.01
N ARG A 169 -1.84 17.93 5.35
CA ARG A 169 -0.39 17.94 5.58
C ARG A 169 0.01 17.61 7.02
N LEU A 170 -0.87 16.96 7.77
CA LEU A 170 -0.61 16.57 9.16
C LEU A 170 0.10 15.22 9.28
N LEU A 171 -0.02 14.38 8.27
CA LEU A 171 0.53 13.02 8.26
C LEU A 171 1.61 12.87 7.20
N PRO A 172 2.60 12.00 7.44
CA PRO A 172 3.59 11.67 6.42
C PRO A 172 2.93 11.03 5.20
N VAL A 173 3.25 11.57 4.02
CA VAL A 173 2.76 11.06 2.75
C VAL A 173 3.96 10.76 1.87
N VAL A 174 4.01 9.57 1.32
CA VAL A 174 4.99 9.20 0.29
C VAL A 174 4.22 8.82 -0.96
N GLU A 175 4.47 9.54 -2.03
CA GLU A 175 3.87 9.27 -3.34
C GLU A 175 4.87 8.52 -4.21
N LEU A 176 4.50 7.31 -4.63
CA LEU A 176 5.29 6.54 -5.57
C LEU A 176 4.83 6.84 -6.99
N LYS A 177 5.78 7.15 -7.84
CA LYS A 177 5.58 7.37 -9.27
C LYS A 177 6.22 6.22 -10.05
N GLU A 178 6.21 6.27 -11.36
CA GLU A 178 6.75 5.22 -12.24
C GLU A 178 8.26 4.97 -12.08
N VAL A 179 8.89 5.56 -11.08
CA VAL A 179 10.31 5.38 -10.74
C VAL A 179 10.66 3.90 -10.51
N PHE A 180 9.69 3.10 -10.02
CA PHE A 180 9.89 1.67 -9.83
C PHE A 180 10.27 0.98 -11.14
N ARG A 181 9.62 1.31 -12.26
CA ARG A 181 9.96 0.75 -13.56
C ARG A 181 11.38 1.12 -13.98
N GLN A 182 11.83 2.33 -13.65
CA GLN A 182 13.15 2.81 -14.01
C GLN A 182 14.24 2.20 -13.11
N SER A 183 13.94 1.98 -11.83
CA SER A 183 14.90 1.40 -10.89
C SER A 183 14.97 -0.11 -10.97
N MET A 184 13.85 -0.78 -11.25
CA MET A 184 13.79 -2.25 -11.31
C MET A 184 14.34 -2.82 -12.60
N GLY A 185 15.18 -2.18 -13.23
CA GLY A 185 15.75 -2.81 -14.35
C GLY A 185 16.05 -1.87 -15.41
N SER A 186 16.81 -0.91 -15.03
CA SER A 186 17.57 -0.28 -16.08
C SER A 186 18.14 -1.36 -16.99
N LEU A 187 18.46 -2.56 -16.47
CA LEU A 187 18.92 -3.69 -17.27
C LEU A 187 17.78 -4.33 -18.07
N ILE A 188 16.64 -4.62 -17.44
CA ILE A 188 15.49 -5.22 -18.12
C ILE A 188 14.87 -4.23 -19.09
N VAL A 189 14.71 -2.99 -18.69
CA VAL A 189 14.18 -1.94 -19.56
C VAL A 189 15.13 -1.65 -20.72
N THR A 190 16.42 -1.59 -20.47
CA THR A 190 17.44 -1.42 -21.51
C THR A 190 17.44 -2.58 -22.49
N ASN A 191 17.38 -3.81 -21.97
CA ASN A 191 17.33 -5.00 -22.81
C ASN A 191 16.03 -5.09 -23.60
N ALA A 192 14.88 -4.78 -22.97
CA ALA A 192 13.60 -4.72 -23.66
C ALA A 192 13.61 -3.64 -24.76
N HIS A 193 14.20 -2.49 -24.47
CA HIS A 193 14.32 -1.40 -25.44
C HIS A 193 15.22 -1.79 -26.62
N ARG A 194 16.32 -2.48 -26.38
CA ARG A 194 17.18 -3.04 -27.42
C ARG A 194 16.44 -4.06 -28.28
N ILE A 195 15.67 -4.93 -27.66
CA ILE A 195 14.84 -5.90 -28.39
C ILE A 195 13.82 -5.19 -29.25
N CYS A 196 13.12 -4.17 -28.72
CA CYS A 196 12.18 -3.36 -29.49
C CYS A 196 12.84 -2.67 -30.68
N LEU A 197 14.03 -2.12 -30.49
CA LEU A 197 14.78 -1.49 -31.59
C LEU A 197 15.15 -2.49 -32.69
N LEU A 198 15.50 -3.71 -32.29
CA LEU A 198 15.81 -4.77 -33.26
C LEU A 198 14.59 -5.18 -34.07
N TYR A 199 13.42 -5.21 -33.47
CA TYR A 199 12.17 -5.60 -34.11
C TYR A 199 11.50 -4.46 -34.87
N THR A 200 11.73 -3.22 -34.48
CA THR A 200 11.16 -2.04 -35.16
C THR A 200 12.09 -1.45 -36.19
N SER A 201 13.33 -1.88 -36.28
CA SER A 201 14.19 -1.56 -37.40
C SER A 201 13.54 -2.13 -38.67
N PRO A 202 13.37 -1.37 -39.75
CA PRO A 202 12.75 -1.88 -40.97
C PRO A 202 13.58 -3.09 -41.44
N SER A 203 12.96 -4.25 -41.35
CA SER A 203 13.57 -5.43 -41.88
C SER A 203 13.58 -5.31 -43.41
N PRO A 204 14.53 -5.90 -44.12
CA PRO A 204 14.51 -5.91 -45.59
C PRO A 204 13.20 -6.44 -46.18
N ARG A 205 12.39 -7.15 -45.37
CA ARG A 205 11.07 -7.63 -45.78
C ARG A 205 10.02 -6.52 -45.84
N ASP A 206 10.10 -5.55 -44.96
CA ASP A 206 9.14 -4.45 -44.92
C ASP A 206 9.32 -3.51 -46.07
N SER A 207 10.53 -3.41 -46.59
CA SER A 207 10.84 -2.63 -47.78
C SER A 207 10.43 -3.33 -49.09
N THR A 208 10.20 -4.66 -49.07
CA THR A 208 9.78 -5.42 -50.26
C THR A 208 8.28 -5.68 -50.31
N SER A 209 7.55 -5.44 -49.21
CA SER A 209 6.09 -5.62 -49.18
C SER A 209 5.30 -4.44 -49.73
N SER A 210 5.95 -3.39 -50.18
CA SER A 210 5.34 -2.20 -50.76
C SER A 210 5.30 -2.18 -52.28
N ARG A 211 5.37 -3.34 -52.96
CA ARG A 211 5.18 -3.45 -54.40
C ARG A 211 3.83 -4.06 -54.76
#